data_029d6b54ce3fece5591f57f518ac4f95
#
_entry.id   029d6b54ce3fece5591f57f518ac4f95
#
_cell.length_a   1.000
_cell.length_b   1.000
_cell.length_c   1.000
_cell.angle_alpha   90.00
_cell.angle_beta   90.00
_cell.angle_gamma   90.00
#
_symmetry.space_group_name_H-M   'P 1'
#
loop_
_entity.id
_entity.type
_entity.pdbx_description
1 polymer ?
#
loop_
_entity_poly.entity_id
_entity_poly.type
_entity_poly.pdbx_seq_one_letter_code
_entity_poly.pdbx_strand_id
1 'polypeptide(L)'
;ILHQREERDRLLSLPYINRQTTYPVDVLLQSPMIKLITGPRRVGKSVFALLALKNTNFAYLNFDDNQLLANWNEDIAMQTLHDVYLDFQYLLLDEVQNLPNWDLWVTTLYRRGYNLIITGSNARMLSQEMATVLTGRYIPIAMYPFSLPETVQWYDIDPTNIPTEKQAKVVSLQDEYLRLGGYPEIIKTRALAQSYLSTLYDSILLKDVAKRHKIRNTD
;
A
#
# COMPACT_ATOMS: atom_id res chain seq x y z
N ILE A 1 -1.69 -16.24 -10.30
CA ILE A 1 -0.55 -15.33 -10.62
C ILE A 1 -0.78 -14.63 -11.95
N LEU A 2 -1.19 -15.31 -13.05
CA LEU A 2 -1.47 -14.64 -14.33
C LEU A 2 -2.54 -13.55 -14.22
N HIS A 3 -3.68 -13.82 -13.57
CA HIS A 3 -4.72 -12.81 -13.33
C HIS A 3 -4.21 -11.62 -12.50
N GLN A 4 -3.34 -11.87 -11.53
CA GLN A 4 -2.74 -10.79 -10.74
C GLN A 4 -1.77 -9.94 -11.57
N ARG A 5 -1.08 -10.53 -12.55
CA ARG A 5 -0.28 -9.77 -13.51
C ARG A 5 -1.16 -8.85 -14.37
N GLU A 6 -2.29 -9.36 -14.87
CA GLU A 6 -3.25 -8.55 -15.63
C GLU A 6 -3.84 -7.42 -14.77
N GLU A 7 -4.17 -7.71 -13.49
CA GLU A 7 -4.62 -6.70 -12.53
C GLU A 7 -3.56 -5.62 -12.29
N ARG A 8 -2.30 -6.02 -12.06
CA ARG A 8 -1.16 -5.11 -11.93
C ARG A 8 -1.05 -4.18 -13.14
N ASP A 9 -1.08 -4.73 -14.35
CA ASP A 9 -0.90 -3.97 -15.58
C ASP A 9 -2.07 -3.00 -15.80
N ARG A 10 -3.29 -3.42 -15.49
CA ARG A 10 -4.47 -2.56 -15.47
C ARG A 10 -4.33 -1.41 -14.47
N LEU A 11 -3.90 -1.71 -13.23
CA LEU A 11 -3.70 -0.68 -12.21
C LEU A 11 -2.63 0.33 -12.63
N LEU A 12 -1.52 -0.11 -13.23
CA LEU A 12 -0.46 0.77 -13.72
C LEU A 12 -0.89 1.69 -14.86
N SER A 13 -1.96 1.38 -15.58
CA SER A 13 -2.51 2.22 -16.66
C SER A 13 -3.40 3.37 -16.18
N LEU A 14 -3.83 3.36 -14.91
CA LEU A 14 -4.71 4.38 -14.36
C LEU A 14 -3.93 5.66 -13.99
N PRO A 15 -4.59 6.83 -14.02
CA PRO A 15 -3.98 8.06 -13.57
C PRO A 15 -3.91 8.10 -12.03
N TYR A 16 -2.76 8.48 -11.51
CA TYR A 16 -2.52 8.65 -10.08
C TYR A 16 -1.69 9.91 -9.83
N ILE A 17 -1.74 10.41 -8.60
CA ILE A 17 -0.82 11.46 -8.13
C ILE A 17 0.44 10.84 -7.53
N ASN A 18 1.55 11.57 -7.60
CA ASN A 18 2.75 11.22 -6.88
C ASN A 18 2.56 11.42 -5.38
N ARG A 19 2.97 10.44 -4.58
CA ARG A 19 2.92 10.50 -3.13
C ARG A 19 4.20 11.12 -2.57
N GLN A 20 4.02 11.94 -1.53
CA GLN A 20 5.16 12.45 -0.79
C GLN A 20 5.72 11.36 0.14
N THR A 21 7.02 11.13 0.09
CA THR A 21 7.74 10.15 0.92
C THR A 21 8.93 10.80 1.60
N THR A 22 9.35 10.23 2.72
CA THR A 22 10.50 10.72 3.49
C THR A 22 11.80 10.68 2.69
N TYR A 23 11.94 9.68 1.83
CA TYR A 23 13.11 9.50 0.94
C TYR A 23 12.66 9.43 -0.51
N PRO A 24 13.47 9.91 -1.47
CA PRO A 24 13.22 9.69 -2.89
C PRO A 24 13.05 8.20 -3.23
N VAL A 25 12.14 7.87 -4.13
CA VAL A 25 11.81 6.49 -4.48
C VAL A 25 13.01 5.74 -5.07
N ASP A 26 13.81 6.39 -5.90
CA ASP A 26 15.03 5.84 -6.48
C ASP A 26 16.06 5.45 -5.41
N VAL A 27 16.25 6.27 -4.38
CA VAL A 27 17.10 5.96 -3.22
C VAL A 27 16.58 4.75 -2.46
N LEU A 28 15.26 4.67 -2.25
CA LEU A 28 14.63 3.51 -1.60
C LEU A 28 14.86 2.24 -2.41
N LEU A 29 14.69 2.29 -3.73
CA LEU A 29 14.83 1.11 -4.60
C LEU A 29 16.27 0.61 -4.70
N GLN A 30 17.27 1.50 -4.64
CA GLN A 30 18.68 1.11 -4.65
C GLN A 30 19.13 0.38 -3.38
N SER A 31 18.43 0.55 -2.27
CA SER A 31 18.77 -0.15 -1.03
C SER A 31 18.47 -1.65 -1.13
N PRO A 32 19.37 -2.55 -0.67
CA PRO A 32 19.09 -3.98 -0.60
C PRO A 32 18.11 -4.36 0.53
N MET A 33 17.79 -3.42 1.44
CA MET A 33 16.87 -3.66 2.55
C MET A 33 15.43 -3.84 2.04
N ILE A 34 14.63 -4.59 2.78
CA ILE A 34 13.20 -4.75 2.51
C ILE A 34 12.49 -3.39 2.66
N LYS A 35 11.72 -2.98 1.66
CA LYS A 35 10.88 -1.77 1.73
C LYS A 35 9.53 -2.17 2.30
N LEU A 36 9.26 -1.76 3.54
CA LEU A 36 8.04 -2.09 4.26
C LEU A 36 7.07 -0.90 4.24
N ILE A 37 6.06 -0.99 3.39
CA ILE A 37 5.03 0.05 3.22
C ILE A 37 3.86 -0.27 4.15
N THR A 38 3.64 0.59 5.13
CA THR A 38 2.59 0.43 6.13
C THR A 38 1.66 1.64 6.18
N GLY A 39 0.51 1.46 6.80
CA GLY A 39 -0.48 2.54 6.97
C GLY A 39 -1.91 2.01 7.01
N PRO A 40 -2.89 2.86 7.32
CA PRO A 40 -4.29 2.47 7.37
C PRO A 40 -4.79 1.82 6.09
N ARG A 41 -5.92 1.11 6.18
CA ARG A 41 -6.60 0.59 4.98
C ARG A 41 -7.01 1.73 4.06
N ARG A 42 -6.99 1.50 2.74
CA ARG A 42 -7.50 2.44 1.71
C ARG A 42 -6.71 3.76 1.55
N VAL A 43 -5.49 3.87 2.09
CA VAL A 43 -4.62 5.06 1.88
C VAL A 43 -3.79 5.00 0.60
N GLY A 44 -3.85 3.90 -0.16
CA GLY A 44 -3.15 3.75 -1.44
C GLY A 44 -1.75 3.12 -1.35
N LYS A 45 -1.47 2.26 -0.36
CA LYS A 45 -0.18 1.54 -0.22
C LYS A 45 0.19 0.74 -1.46
N SER A 46 -0.72 -0.13 -1.92
CA SER A 46 -0.52 -0.97 -3.12
C SER A 46 -0.27 -0.12 -4.36
N VAL A 47 -1.05 0.96 -4.53
CA VAL A 47 -0.88 1.90 -5.64
C VAL A 47 0.49 2.57 -5.59
N PHE A 48 0.92 3.05 -4.41
CA PHE A 48 2.24 3.63 -4.24
C PHE A 48 3.36 2.63 -4.59
N ALA A 49 3.26 1.38 -4.10
CA ALA A 49 4.23 0.33 -4.40
C ALA A 49 4.33 0.05 -5.91
N LEU A 50 3.18 -0.07 -6.58
CA LEU A 50 3.11 -0.26 -8.03
C LEU A 50 3.74 0.90 -8.80
N LEU A 51 3.43 2.15 -8.42
CA LEU A 51 3.98 3.34 -9.07
C LEU A 51 5.49 3.47 -8.84
N ALA A 52 5.98 3.15 -7.65
CA ALA A 52 7.40 3.13 -7.34
C ALA A 52 8.18 2.16 -8.25
N LEU A 53 7.55 1.07 -8.65
CA LEU A 53 8.14 0.03 -9.50
C LEU A 53 7.79 0.16 -10.99
N LYS A 54 6.99 1.14 -11.40
CA LYS A 54 6.41 1.25 -12.76
C LYS A 54 7.46 1.14 -13.89
N ASN A 55 8.65 1.67 -13.68
CA ASN A 55 9.72 1.70 -14.67
C ASN A 55 10.78 0.60 -14.45
N THR A 56 10.44 -0.43 -13.70
CA THR A 56 11.33 -1.56 -13.41
C THR A 56 10.70 -2.88 -13.84
N ASN A 57 11.51 -3.93 -13.93
CA ASN A 57 10.97 -5.28 -14.09
C ASN A 57 10.69 -5.87 -12.70
N PHE A 58 9.42 -6.11 -12.37
CA PHE A 58 9.02 -6.63 -11.07
C PHE A 58 7.93 -7.68 -11.13
N ALA A 59 8.02 -8.64 -10.23
CA ALA A 59 6.98 -9.63 -9.98
C ALA A 59 6.01 -9.13 -8.89
N TYR A 60 4.76 -9.56 -8.95
CA TYR A 60 3.68 -9.12 -8.08
C TYR A 60 2.86 -10.29 -7.55
N LEU A 61 2.67 -10.31 -6.23
CA LEU A 61 1.73 -11.19 -5.53
C LEU A 61 0.86 -10.37 -4.59
N ASN A 62 -0.45 -10.57 -4.68
CA ASN A 62 -1.44 -9.98 -3.79
C ASN A 62 -2.08 -11.07 -2.91
N PHE A 63 -1.91 -10.96 -1.61
CA PHE A 63 -2.43 -11.90 -0.61
C PHE A 63 -3.84 -11.56 -0.11
N ASP A 64 -4.53 -10.58 -0.72
CA ASP A 64 -6.00 -10.45 -0.57
C ASP A 64 -6.74 -11.47 -1.46
N ASP A 65 -6.02 -12.22 -2.31
CA ASP A 65 -6.57 -13.26 -3.16
C ASP A 65 -6.79 -14.57 -2.40
N ASN A 66 -8.05 -14.89 -2.10
CA ASN A 66 -8.43 -16.11 -1.40
C ASN A 66 -8.07 -17.39 -2.17
N GLN A 67 -8.07 -17.36 -3.51
CA GLN A 67 -7.71 -18.54 -4.32
C GLN A 67 -6.21 -18.82 -4.22
N LEU A 68 -5.39 -17.78 -4.21
CA LEU A 68 -3.96 -17.90 -3.96
C LEU A 68 -3.70 -18.52 -2.58
N LEU A 69 -4.34 -17.98 -1.54
CA LEU A 69 -4.16 -18.43 -0.16
C LEU A 69 -4.64 -19.87 0.07
N ALA A 70 -5.75 -20.26 -0.52
CA ALA A 70 -6.32 -21.61 -0.37
C ALA A 70 -5.40 -22.71 -0.95
N ASN A 71 -4.59 -22.37 -1.96
CA ASN A 71 -3.69 -23.30 -2.66
C ASN A 71 -2.22 -22.90 -2.49
N TRP A 72 -1.88 -22.20 -1.40
CA TRP A 72 -0.54 -21.68 -1.19
C TRP A 72 0.51 -22.78 -1.06
N ASN A 73 1.50 -22.70 -1.91
CA ASN A 73 2.74 -23.46 -1.83
C ASN A 73 3.89 -22.56 -2.26
N GLU A 74 4.88 -22.38 -1.38
CA GLU A 74 5.99 -21.44 -1.57
C GLU A 74 6.83 -21.76 -2.81
N ASP A 75 7.17 -23.03 -3.01
CA ASP A 75 8.03 -23.45 -4.13
C ASP A 75 7.31 -23.31 -5.47
N ILE A 76 6.03 -23.72 -5.54
CA ILE A 76 5.19 -23.56 -6.71
C ILE A 76 4.99 -22.06 -7.03
N ALA A 77 4.75 -21.24 -6.00
CA ALA A 77 4.58 -19.80 -6.18
C ALA A 77 5.85 -19.16 -6.77
N MET A 78 7.02 -19.48 -6.24
CA MET A 78 8.30 -18.95 -6.73
C MET A 78 8.61 -19.43 -8.14
N GLN A 79 8.40 -20.71 -8.45
CA GLN A 79 8.57 -21.23 -9.80
C GLN A 79 7.64 -20.52 -10.79
N THR A 80 6.36 -20.40 -10.45
CA THR A 80 5.38 -19.70 -11.30
C THR A 80 5.72 -18.23 -11.49
N LEU A 81 6.26 -17.54 -10.46
CA LEU A 81 6.74 -16.16 -10.60
C LEU A 81 7.87 -16.05 -11.61
N HIS A 82 8.85 -16.96 -11.58
CA HIS A 82 9.94 -17.00 -12.55
C HIS A 82 9.44 -17.32 -13.96
N ASP A 83 8.47 -18.21 -14.10
CA ASP A 83 7.86 -18.53 -15.40
C ASP A 83 7.07 -17.36 -16.00
N VAL A 84 6.35 -16.61 -15.16
CA VAL A 84 5.45 -15.52 -15.59
C VAL A 84 6.18 -14.19 -15.81
N TYR A 85 7.14 -13.86 -14.94
CA TYR A 85 7.82 -12.56 -14.91
C TYR A 85 9.27 -12.60 -15.40
N LEU A 86 9.79 -13.81 -15.68
CA LEU A 86 11.19 -14.03 -16.10
C LEU A 86 12.20 -13.40 -15.12
N ASP A 87 13.14 -12.62 -15.61
CA ASP A 87 14.23 -12.02 -14.81
C ASP A 87 13.78 -10.75 -14.09
N PHE A 88 12.87 -10.87 -13.13
CA PHE A 88 12.43 -9.70 -12.35
C PHE A 88 13.49 -9.26 -11.33
N GLN A 89 13.63 -7.94 -11.19
CA GLN A 89 14.57 -7.31 -10.26
C GLN A 89 13.99 -7.10 -8.86
N TYR A 90 12.67 -6.93 -8.78
CA TYR A 90 11.94 -6.67 -7.54
C TYR A 90 10.77 -7.63 -7.39
N LEU A 91 10.46 -7.98 -6.15
CA LEU A 91 9.28 -8.77 -5.81
C LEU A 91 8.38 -7.94 -4.89
N LEU A 92 7.21 -7.57 -5.38
CA LEU A 92 6.17 -6.88 -4.62
C LEU A 92 5.21 -7.90 -4.01
N LEU A 93 5.16 -7.92 -2.67
CA LEU A 93 4.26 -8.72 -1.87
C LEU A 93 3.21 -7.82 -1.23
N ASP A 94 2.01 -7.81 -1.79
CA ASP A 94 0.93 -6.92 -1.37
C ASP A 94 0.03 -7.60 -0.33
N GLU A 95 -0.31 -6.87 0.77
CA GLU A 95 -1.10 -7.33 1.91
C GLU A 95 -0.56 -8.67 2.51
N VAL A 96 0.77 -8.77 2.62
CA VAL A 96 1.49 -10.02 2.96
C VAL A 96 1.07 -10.62 4.31
N GLN A 97 0.53 -9.81 5.24
CA GLN A 97 0.06 -10.28 6.55
C GLN A 97 -1.13 -11.25 6.46
N ASN A 98 -1.77 -11.39 5.30
CA ASN A 98 -2.82 -12.38 5.08
C ASN A 98 -2.26 -13.79 4.88
N LEU A 99 -0.97 -13.93 4.55
CA LEU A 99 -0.27 -15.21 4.45
C LEU A 99 0.14 -15.69 5.85
N PRO A 100 -0.22 -16.91 6.29
CA PRO A 100 0.32 -17.49 7.53
C PRO A 100 1.84 -17.62 7.46
N ASN A 101 2.53 -17.33 8.56
CA ASN A 101 4.01 -17.41 8.68
C ASN A 101 4.78 -16.63 7.60
N TRP A 102 4.18 -15.58 7.06
CA TRP A 102 4.77 -14.74 6.02
C TRP A 102 6.15 -14.17 6.38
N ASP A 103 6.38 -13.90 7.65
CA ASP A 103 7.62 -13.36 8.20
C ASP A 103 8.81 -14.32 8.00
N LEU A 104 8.61 -15.63 8.18
CA LEU A 104 9.61 -16.67 7.92
C LEU A 104 9.91 -16.79 6.42
N TRP A 105 8.87 -16.78 5.59
CA TRP A 105 9.03 -16.85 4.15
C TRP A 105 9.74 -15.61 3.59
N VAL A 106 9.33 -14.40 3.99
CA VAL A 106 9.99 -13.14 3.62
C VAL A 106 11.47 -13.14 4.03
N THR A 107 11.79 -13.62 5.24
CA THR A 107 13.17 -13.74 5.69
C THR A 107 13.98 -14.71 4.82
N THR A 108 13.37 -15.80 4.38
CA THR A 108 13.98 -16.76 3.48
C THR A 108 14.26 -16.16 2.11
N LEU A 109 13.29 -15.43 1.53
CA LEU A 109 13.47 -14.71 0.27
C LEU A 109 14.56 -13.64 0.36
N TYR A 110 14.59 -12.88 1.45
CA TYR A 110 15.63 -11.89 1.68
C TYR A 110 17.03 -12.51 1.73
N ARG A 111 17.20 -13.64 2.43
CA ARG A 111 18.48 -14.39 2.48
C ARG A 111 18.89 -14.93 1.12
N ARG A 112 17.93 -15.26 0.25
CA ARG A 112 18.17 -15.70 -1.14
C ARG A 112 18.52 -14.52 -2.07
N GLY A 113 18.54 -13.27 -1.57
CA GLY A 113 18.94 -12.10 -2.31
C GLY A 113 17.82 -11.41 -3.09
N TYR A 114 16.55 -11.77 -2.85
CA TYR A 114 15.42 -11.07 -3.49
C TYR A 114 15.28 -9.64 -2.96
N ASN A 115 15.08 -8.69 -3.87
CA ASN A 115 14.81 -7.30 -3.52
C ASN A 115 13.31 -7.12 -3.27
N LEU A 116 12.93 -7.03 -1.99
CA LEU A 116 11.54 -7.13 -1.56
C LEU A 116 10.92 -5.76 -1.29
N ILE A 117 9.71 -5.57 -1.80
CA ILE A 117 8.79 -4.51 -1.41
C ILE A 117 7.55 -5.19 -0.83
N ILE A 118 7.17 -4.79 0.37
CA ILE A 118 6.09 -5.43 1.12
C ILE A 118 5.08 -4.37 1.52
N THR A 119 3.80 -4.64 1.32
CA THR A 119 2.74 -3.80 1.87
C THR A 119 1.94 -4.53 2.94
N GLY A 120 1.41 -3.76 3.87
CA GLY A 120 0.47 -4.28 4.86
C GLY A 120 -0.32 -3.19 5.57
N SER A 121 -1.59 -3.49 5.84
CA SER A 121 -2.53 -2.56 6.46
C SER A 121 -2.58 -2.65 7.98
N ASN A 122 -1.90 -3.64 8.56
CA ASN A 122 -2.03 -3.94 9.98
C ASN A 122 -0.88 -3.32 10.80
N ALA A 123 -1.23 -2.63 11.90
CA ALA A 123 -0.27 -2.18 12.91
C ALA A 123 0.55 -3.34 13.54
N ARG A 124 0.11 -4.60 13.37
CA ARG A 124 0.90 -5.79 13.71
C ARG A 124 2.22 -5.88 12.93
N MET A 125 2.26 -5.37 11.70
CA MET A 125 3.52 -5.32 10.93
C MET A 125 4.55 -4.36 11.56
N LEU A 126 4.10 -3.45 12.42
CA LEU A 126 4.94 -2.56 13.23
C LEU A 126 5.16 -3.10 14.65
N SER A 127 4.52 -4.23 15.02
CA SER A 127 4.60 -4.77 16.37
C SER A 127 5.87 -5.60 16.59
N GLN A 128 6.09 -5.99 17.84
CA GLN A 128 7.28 -6.66 18.36
C GLN A 128 7.70 -7.91 17.55
N GLU A 129 6.76 -8.62 16.89
CA GLU A 129 7.06 -9.81 16.07
C GLU A 129 7.90 -9.44 14.84
N MET A 130 7.58 -8.33 14.17
CA MET A 130 8.38 -7.83 13.04
C MET A 130 9.74 -7.28 13.48
N ALA A 131 9.76 -6.56 14.60
CA ALA A 131 11.00 -6.01 15.13
C ALA A 131 12.02 -7.12 15.46
N THR A 132 11.58 -8.28 15.88
CA THR A 132 12.45 -9.42 16.20
C THR A 132 12.92 -10.19 14.96
N VAL A 133 12.04 -10.45 14.00
CA VAL A 133 12.35 -11.30 12.82
C VAL A 133 13.11 -10.52 11.74
N LEU A 134 12.75 -9.26 11.47
CA LEU A 134 13.36 -8.42 10.44
C LEU A 134 14.26 -7.31 11.00
N THR A 135 14.73 -7.42 12.24
CA THR A 135 15.57 -6.41 12.87
C THR A 135 16.74 -5.99 11.98
N GLY A 136 16.82 -4.69 11.66
CA GLY A 136 17.90 -4.12 10.85
C GLY A 136 17.88 -4.49 9.37
N ARG A 137 16.79 -5.11 8.86
CA ARG A 137 16.70 -5.60 7.48
C ARG A 137 15.64 -4.89 6.64
N TYR A 138 14.93 -3.91 7.18
CA TYR A 138 13.87 -3.19 6.46
C TYR A 138 13.95 -1.68 6.65
N ILE A 139 13.39 -0.97 5.67
CA ILE A 139 13.15 0.47 5.71
C ILE A 139 11.64 0.66 5.81
N PRO A 140 11.13 1.27 6.90
CA PRO A 140 9.72 1.56 7.03
C PRO A 140 9.31 2.76 6.17
N ILE A 141 8.21 2.61 5.44
CA ILE A 141 7.59 3.67 4.64
C ILE A 141 6.15 3.81 5.14
N ALA A 142 5.90 4.82 5.98
CA ALA A 142 4.57 5.06 6.51
C ALA A 142 3.72 5.84 5.51
N MET A 143 2.58 5.27 5.11
CA MET A 143 1.60 5.90 4.23
C MET A 143 0.39 6.36 5.04
N TYR A 144 -0.03 7.59 4.79
CA TYR A 144 -1.21 8.21 5.41
C TYR A 144 -2.24 8.55 4.32
N PRO A 145 -3.48 8.93 4.67
CA PRO A 145 -4.37 9.60 3.73
C PRO A 145 -3.64 10.76 3.03
N PHE A 146 -4.13 11.22 1.90
CA PHE A 146 -3.50 12.34 1.18
C PHE A 146 -3.34 13.55 2.10
N SER A 147 -2.19 14.18 2.06
CA SER A 147 -1.98 15.50 2.64
C SER A 147 -2.78 16.56 1.88
N LEU A 148 -2.94 17.75 2.45
CA LEU A 148 -3.59 18.85 1.73
C LEU A 148 -2.88 19.20 0.40
N PRO A 149 -1.53 19.29 0.33
CA PRO A 149 -0.84 19.44 -0.95
C PRO A 149 -1.13 18.32 -1.96
N GLU A 150 -1.14 17.04 -1.55
CA GLU A 150 -1.50 15.92 -2.41
C GLU A 150 -2.97 16.01 -2.87
N THR A 151 -3.87 16.47 -2.00
CA THR A 151 -5.28 16.72 -2.36
C THR A 151 -5.40 17.85 -3.39
N VAL A 152 -4.65 18.92 -3.25
CA VAL A 152 -4.61 20.03 -4.21
C VAL A 152 -4.06 19.55 -5.56
N GLN A 153 -3.01 18.73 -5.55
CA GLN A 153 -2.42 18.15 -6.75
C GLN A 153 -3.39 17.23 -7.50
N TRP A 154 -4.31 16.56 -6.80
CA TRP A 154 -5.37 15.75 -7.43
C TRP A 154 -6.26 16.56 -8.38
N TYR A 155 -6.37 17.87 -8.17
CA TYR A 155 -7.12 18.81 -9.02
C TYR A 155 -6.25 19.56 -10.03
N ASP A 156 -5.09 19.01 -10.38
CA ASP A 156 -4.14 19.62 -11.33
C ASP A 156 -3.72 21.04 -10.92
N ILE A 157 -3.55 21.25 -9.62
CA ILE A 157 -3.04 22.51 -9.05
C ILE A 157 -1.68 22.21 -8.42
N ASP A 158 -0.64 22.94 -8.85
CA ASP A 158 0.66 22.88 -8.20
C ASP A 158 0.57 23.52 -6.80
N PRO A 159 0.75 22.73 -5.71
CA PRO A 159 0.64 23.27 -4.36
C PRO A 159 1.78 24.22 -3.99
N THR A 160 2.86 24.28 -4.77
CA THR A 160 4.01 25.17 -4.56
C THR A 160 3.85 26.51 -5.31
N ASN A 161 2.98 26.53 -6.34
CA ASN A 161 2.73 27.73 -7.15
C ASN A 161 1.26 27.79 -7.54
N ILE A 162 0.43 28.29 -6.62
CA ILE A 162 -1.03 28.39 -6.81
C ILE A 162 -1.37 29.63 -7.62
N PRO A 163 -1.91 29.52 -8.86
CA PRO A 163 -2.36 30.65 -9.64
C PRO A 163 -3.48 31.44 -8.94
N THR A 164 -3.53 32.75 -9.14
CA THR A 164 -4.51 33.64 -8.47
C THR A 164 -5.97 33.19 -8.74
N GLU A 165 -6.28 32.76 -9.96
CA GLU A 165 -7.60 32.26 -10.33
C GLU A 165 -8.00 30.98 -9.66
N LYS A 166 -7.03 30.17 -9.14
CA LYS A 166 -7.27 28.91 -8.42
C LYS A 166 -7.27 29.06 -6.90
N GLN A 167 -6.94 30.23 -6.35
CA GLN A 167 -6.86 30.45 -4.89
C GLN A 167 -8.19 30.16 -4.18
N ALA A 168 -9.31 30.66 -4.69
CA ALA A 168 -10.64 30.40 -4.13
C ALA A 168 -10.95 28.88 -4.11
N LYS A 169 -10.54 28.15 -5.14
CA LYS A 169 -10.68 26.69 -5.20
C LYS A 169 -9.85 26.00 -4.12
N VAL A 170 -8.62 26.44 -3.91
CA VAL A 170 -7.73 25.85 -2.87
C VAL A 170 -8.30 26.09 -1.48
N VAL A 171 -8.84 27.28 -1.18
CA VAL A 171 -9.52 27.56 0.09
C VAL A 171 -10.71 26.63 0.28
N SER A 172 -11.55 26.44 -0.73
CA SER A 172 -12.66 25.48 -0.66
C SER A 172 -12.19 24.04 -0.44
N LEU A 173 -11.09 23.62 -1.08
CA LEU A 173 -10.49 22.30 -0.88
C LEU A 173 -9.96 22.14 0.53
N GLN A 174 -9.37 23.18 1.11
CA GLN A 174 -8.90 23.18 2.49
C GLN A 174 -10.05 23.00 3.49
N ASP A 175 -11.15 23.72 3.31
CA ASP A 175 -12.33 23.58 4.17
C ASP A 175 -12.95 22.19 4.10
N GLU A 176 -13.00 21.62 2.89
CA GLU A 176 -13.45 20.23 2.72
C GLU A 176 -12.48 19.22 3.34
N TYR A 177 -11.19 19.40 3.15
CA TYR A 177 -10.16 18.56 3.72
C TYR A 177 -10.21 18.53 5.25
N LEU A 178 -10.45 19.66 5.90
CA LEU A 178 -10.60 19.76 7.34
C LEU A 178 -11.85 19.01 7.86
N ARG A 179 -12.90 18.89 7.03
CA ARG A 179 -14.14 18.20 7.41
C ARG A 179 -14.13 16.71 7.07
N LEU A 180 -13.56 16.32 5.94
CA LEU A 180 -13.70 14.98 5.37
C LEU A 180 -12.38 14.19 5.38
N GLY A 181 -11.24 14.86 5.59
CA GLY A 181 -9.92 14.24 5.51
C GLY A 181 -9.46 13.96 4.08
N GLY A 182 -8.34 13.27 3.94
CA GLY A 182 -7.63 13.04 2.69
C GLY A 182 -7.68 11.60 2.16
N TYR A 183 -8.69 10.80 2.51
CA TYR A 183 -8.77 9.46 1.91
C TYR A 183 -9.01 9.56 0.39
N PRO A 184 -8.22 8.83 -0.44
CA PRO A 184 -8.33 8.93 -1.90
C PRO A 184 -9.74 8.72 -2.43
N GLU A 185 -10.50 7.81 -1.85
CA GLU A 185 -11.87 7.49 -2.28
C GLU A 185 -12.86 8.63 -1.99
N ILE A 186 -12.65 9.37 -0.90
CA ILE A 186 -13.46 10.56 -0.58
C ILE A 186 -13.25 11.65 -1.61
N ILE A 187 -12.00 11.84 -2.03
CA ILE A 187 -11.65 12.86 -3.02
C ILE A 187 -12.26 12.52 -4.39
N LYS A 188 -12.30 11.23 -4.73
CA LYS A 188 -12.93 10.74 -5.97
C LYS A 188 -14.46 10.86 -5.94
N THR A 189 -15.08 10.55 -4.80
CA THR A 189 -16.54 10.35 -4.70
C THR A 189 -17.13 11.14 -3.54
N ARG A 190 -16.99 12.48 -3.59
CA ARG A 190 -17.37 13.40 -2.51
C ARG A 190 -18.81 13.25 -2.03
N ALA A 191 -19.74 13.02 -2.96
CA ALA A 191 -21.16 12.86 -2.64
C ALA A 191 -21.45 11.71 -1.65
N LEU A 192 -20.55 10.72 -1.59
CA LEU A 192 -20.67 9.54 -0.74
C LEU A 192 -19.71 9.55 0.46
N ALA A 193 -19.01 10.68 0.71
CA ALA A 193 -17.93 10.75 1.71
C ALA A 193 -18.37 10.32 3.11
N GLN A 194 -19.51 10.77 3.58
CA GLN A 194 -20.06 10.41 4.90
C GLN A 194 -20.31 8.90 5.03
N SER A 195 -20.99 8.32 4.04
CA SER A 195 -21.30 6.89 4.00
C SER A 195 -20.03 6.05 3.91
N TYR A 196 -19.06 6.50 3.10
CA TYR A 196 -17.76 5.85 2.99
C TYR A 196 -16.98 5.86 4.31
N LEU A 197 -16.93 7.02 4.99
CA LEU A 197 -16.23 7.16 6.28
C LEU A 197 -16.84 6.27 7.36
N SER A 198 -18.18 6.21 7.45
CA SER A 198 -18.87 5.31 8.38
C SER A 198 -18.49 3.85 8.10
N THR A 199 -18.62 3.40 6.85
CA THR A 199 -18.27 2.03 6.45
C THR A 199 -16.78 1.71 6.71
N LEU A 200 -15.89 2.67 6.45
CA LEU A 200 -14.47 2.51 6.71
C LEU A 200 -14.17 2.39 8.21
N TYR A 201 -14.80 3.24 9.02
CA TYR A 201 -14.69 3.22 10.48
C TYR A 201 -15.14 1.87 11.06
N ASP A 202 -16.33 1.39 10.67
CA ASP A 202 -16.85 0.09 11.07
C ASP A 202 -15.93 -1.06 10.64
N SER A 203 -15.40 -0.99 9.42
CA SER A 203 -14.44 -1.99 8.91
C SER A 203 -13.15 -2.03 9.72
N ILE A 204 -12.62 -0.88 10.13
CA ILE A 204 -11.42 -0.79 10.95
C ILE A 204 -11.71 -1.32 12.36
N LEU A 205 -12.82 -0.89 12.98
CA LEU A 205 -13.22 -1.37 14.30
C LEU A 205 -13.41 -2.89 14.33
N LEU A 206 -14.18 -3.44 13.40
CA LEU A 206 -14.51 -4.87 13.38
C LEU A 206 -13.32 -5.74 12.96
N LYS A 207 -12.60 -5.37 11.90
CA LYS A 207 -11.53 -6.21 11.35
C LYS A 207 -10.20 -6.01 12.07
N ASP A 208 -9.86 -4.77 12.41
CA ASP A 208 -8.51 -4.47 12.91
C ASP A 208 -8.48 -4.37 14.45
N VAL A 209 -9.55 -3.93 15.10
CA VAL A 209 -9.62 -3.79 16.57
C VAL A 209 -10.30 -5.00 17.23
N ALA A 210 -11.56 -5.29 16.91
CA ALA A 210 -12.33 -6.32 17.59
C ALA A 210 -11.74 -7.73 17.35
N LYS A 211 -11.39 -8.07 16.11
CA LYS A 211 -10.75 -9.36 15.78
C LYS A 211 -9.37 -9.50 16.43
N ARG A 212 -8.62 -8.39 16.51
CA ARG A 212 -7.28 -8.36 17.12
C ARG A 212 -7.31 -8.60 18.64
N HIS A 213 -8.25 -7.98 19.34
CA HIS A 213 -8.36 -8.06 20.79
C HIS A 213 -9.30 -9.18 21.25
N LYS A 214 -9.80 -10.04 20.34
CA LYS A 214 -10.77 -11.10 20.64
C LYS A 214 -11.98 -10.59 21.42
N ILE A 215 -12.40 -9.36 21.13
CA ILE A 215 -13.55 -8.73 21.78
C ILE A 215 -14.80 -9.49 21.32
N ARG A 216 -15.54 -10.07 22.30
CA ARG A 216 -16.73 -10.88 22.01
C ARG A 216 -18.02 -10.08 21.90
N ASN A 217 -18.07 -8.88 22.49
CA ASN A 217 -19.21 -7.94 22.43
C ASN A 217 -18.75 -6.64 21.80
N THR A 218 -19.40 -6.27 20.72
CA THR A 218 -19.19 -5.01 19.98
C THR A 218 -20.43 -4.10 20.04
N ASP A 219 -21.36 -4.38 20.98
CA ASP A 219 -22.55 -3.57 21.23
C ASP A 219 -22.21 -2.33 22.03
#